data_96a8c3bbf4ddf362fce168f66db6683b
#
_entry.id   96a8c3bbf4ddf362fce168f66db6683b
#
_cell.length_a   1.000
_cell.length_b   1.000
_cell.length_c   1.000
_cell.angle_alpha   90.00
_cell.angle_beta   90.00
_cell.angle_gamma   90.00
#
_symmetry.space_group_name_H-M   'P 1'
#
loop_
_entity.id
_entity.type
_entity.pdbx_description
1 polymer ?
#
loop_
_entity_poly.entity_id
_entity_poly.type
_entity_poly.pdbx_seq_one_letter_code
_entity_poly.pdbx_strand_id
1 'polypeptide(L)'
;MKKHSFAIKVCGITRQSDLSTAMGMGAHFCGFIFHPGSPRYIAPSRAAALDSALIRRVGVFVNQNAEEIMDIMKTARLEFAQLHGAHSLDCARRIGPEKVIRVLWPDRYESVDALQREMELWADSCAWFLLDAGSQGGGHGVLGQHLADLGL
;
A
#
# COMPACT_ATOMS: atom_id res chain seq x y z
N MET A 1 -7.18 27.97 9.73
CA MET A 1 -7.25 26.98 8.63
C MET A 1 -6.33 25.82 8.98
N LYS A 2 -6.87 24.60 9.15
CA LYS A 2 -6.05 23.38 9.29
C LYS A 2 -5.34 23.18 7.94
N LYS A 3 -4.02 23.26 7.90
CA LYS A 3 -3.25 22.84 6.73
C LYS A 3 -3.47 21.34 6.56
N HIS A 4 -4.22 20.95 5.54
CA HIS A 4 -4.28 19.57 5.13
C HIS A 4 -2.89 19.20 4.57
N SER A 5 -2.14 18.41 5.32
CA SER A 5 -0.87 17.88 4.84
C SER A 5 -1.17 16.64 3.98
N PHE A 6 -0.90 16.72 2.71
CA PHE A 6 -0.97 15.56 1.82
C PHE A 6 0.31 14.72 1.94
N ALA A 7 0.16 13.42 1.98
CA ALA A 7 1.27 12.48 1.86
C ALA A 7 1.26 11.86 0.44
N ILE A 8 2.39 11.91 -0.25
CA ILE A 8 2.54 11.38 -1.61
C ILE A 8 3.31 10.08 -1.54
N LYS A 9 2.75 9.03 -2.15
CA LYS A 9 3.41 7.74 -2.35
C LYS A 9 3.60 7.46 -3.83
N VAL A 10 4.85 7.14 -4.24
CA VAL A 10 5.16 6.65 -5.59
C VAL A 10 5.38 5.15 -5.53
N CYS A 11 4.59 4.37 -6.28
CA CYS A 11 4.52 2.92 -6.16
C CYS A 11 5.07 2.19 -7.39
N GLY A 12 5.72 1.04 -7.13
CA GLY A 12 6.30 0.19 -8.16
C GLY A 12 7.70 0.60 -8.58
N ILE A 13 8.47 1.13 -7.65
CA ILE A 13 9.88 1.47 -7.83
C ILE A 13 10.71 0.19 -8.05
N THR A 14 11.51 0.18 -9.11
CA THR A 14 12.42 -0.93 -9.43
C THR A 14 13.86 -0.47 -9.72
N ARG A 15 14.09 0.84 -9.85
CA ARG A 15 15.39 1.44 -10.20
C ARG A 15 15.71 2.64 -9.30
N GLN A 16 17.00 2.86 -9.07
CA GLN A 16 17.47 4.01 -8.27
C GLN A 16 17.10 5.36 -8.91
N SER A 17 17.13 5.45 -10.25
CA SER A 17 16.75 6.68 -10.96
C SER A 17 15.32 7.11 -10.66
N ASP A 18 14.38 6.14 -10.65
CA ASP A 18 12.96 6.40 -10.38
C ASP A 18 12.74 6.81 -8.92
N LEU A 19 13.47 6.15 -8.00
CA LEU A 19 13.45 6.48 -6.59
C LEU A 19 14.01 7.89 -6.33
N SER A 20 15.14 8.22 -6.96
CA SER A 20 15.75 9.55 -6.85
C SER A 20 14.84 10.65 -7.41
N THR A 21 14.15 10.38 -8.51
CA THR A 21 13.14 11.29 -9.07
C THR A 21 11.98 11.50 -8.09
N ALA A 22 11.44 10.42 -7.53
CA ALA A 22 10.36 10.50 -6.55
C ALA A 22 10.75 11.33 -5.32
N MET A 23 11.98 11.11 -4.80
CA MET A 23 12.53 11.91 -3.69
C MET A 23 12.67 13.39 -4.06
N GLY A 24 13.21 13.68 -5.24
CA GLY A 24 13.39 15.05 -5.73
C GLY A 24 12.06 15.79 -5.94
N MET A 25 10.97 15.07 -6.20
CA MET A 25 9.62 15.62 -6.31
C MET A 25 8.89 15.72 -4.96
N GLY A 26 9.53 15.39 -3.86
CA GLY A 26 8.95 15.50 -2.51
C GLY A 26 8.00 14.35 -2.13
N ALA A 27 8.15 13.17 -2.72
CA ALA A 27 7.42 12.01 -2.27
C ALA A 27 7.79 11.64 -0.83
N HIS A 28 6.79 11.26 -0.04
CA HIS A 28 6.95 10.86 1.37
C HIS A 28 7.14 9.36 1.52
N PHE A 29 6.59 8.58 0.58
CA PHE A 29 6.64 7.13 0.56
C PHE A 29 7.06 6.60 -0.81
N CYS A 30 7.84 5.52 -0.82
CA CYS A 30 8.12 4.72 -2.02
C CYS A 30 7.58 3.30 -1.83
N GLY A 31 6.95 2.75 -2.87
CA GLY A 31 6.36 1.41 -2.88
C GLY A 31 7.16 0.43 -3.72
N PHE A 32 7.39 -0.77 -3.18
CA PHE A 32 8.04 -1.92 -3.82
C PHE A 32 7.05 -3.07 -3.93
N ILE A 33 6.89 -3.64 -5.11
CA ILE A 33 5.89 -4.69 -5.35
C ILE A 33 6.57 -6.06 -5.27
N PHE A 34 6.12 -6.89 -4.32
CA PHE A 34 6.64 -8.24 -4.09
C PHE A 34 5.73 -9.34 -4.66
N HIS A 35 4.82 -8.99 -5.56
CA HIS A 35 4.01 -9.95 -6.30
C HIS A 35 4.71 -10.36 -7.61
N PRO A 36 5.13 -11.64 -7.78
CA PRO A 36 5.92 -12.07 -8.96
C PRO A 36 5.19 -11.88 -10.29
N GLY A 37 3.86 -11.89 -10.29
CA GLY A 37 3.05 -11.63 -11.50
C GLY A 37 3.00 -10.17 -11.95
N SER A 38 3.55 -9.24 -11.17
CA SER A 38 3.58 -7.83 -11.54
C SER A 38 4.75 -7.51 -12.47
N PRO A 39 4.57 -6.73 -13.55
CA PRO A 39 5.68 -6.23 -14.37
C PRO A 39 6.62 -5.30 -13.61
N ARG A 40 6.20 -4.80 -12.43
CA ARG A 40 6.99 -3.97 -11.52
C ARG A 40 7.48 -4.73 -10.29
N TYR A 41 7.55 -6.06 -10.39
CA TYR A 41 8.12 -6.89 -9.33
C TYR A 41 9.59 -6.54 -9.08
N ILE A 42 9.99 -6.53 -7.82
CA ILE A 42 11.39 -6.39 -7.41
C ILE A 42 11.72 -7.43 -6.33
N ALA A 43 12.88 -8.07 -6.46
CA ALA A 43 13.36 -8.99 -5.42
C ALA A 43 13.69 -8.23 -4.11
N PRO A 44 13.42 -8.81 -2.92
CA PRO A 44 13.65 -8.14 -1.64
C PRO A 44 15.10 -7.62 -1.46
N SER A 45 16.09 -8.39 -1.86
CA SER A 45 17.51 -7.99 -1.81
C SER A 45 17.83 -6.81 -2.73
N ARG A 46 17.21 -6.76 -3.91
CA ARG A 46 17.35 -5.61 -4.82
C ARG A 46 16.66 -4.36 -4.26
N ALA A 47 15.47 -4.50 -3.69
CA ALA A 47 14.81 -3.39 -3.01
C ALA A 47 15.69 -2.84 -1.87
N ALA A 48 16.30 -3.74 -1.07
CA ALA A 48 17.21 -3.37 0.02
C ALA A 48 18.44 -2.56 -0.45
N ALA A 49 18.92 -2.82 -1.66
CA ALA A 49 20.08 -2.14 -2.25
C ALA A 49 19.78 -0.73 -2.78
N LEU A 50 18.51 -0.36 -2.93
CA LEU A 50 18.13 0.99 -3.35
C LEU A 50 18.24 1.95 -2.15
N ASP A 51 18.93 3.08 -2.39
CA ASP A 51 19.07 4.14 -1.39
C ASP A 51 17.84 5.05 -1.39
N SER A 52 17.02 4.90 -0.37
CA SER A 52 15.80 5.68 -0.18
C SER A 52 15.97 6.90 0.73
N ALA A 53 17.17 7.13 1.25
CA ALA A 53 17.44 8.24 2.17
C ALA A 53 16.36 8.35 3.27
N LEU A 54 15.59 9.44 3.28
CA LEU A 54 14.54 9.69 4.28
C LEU A 54 13.12 9.33 3.83
N ILE A 55 12.95 8.83 2.59
CA ILE A 55 11.63 8.43 2.09
C ILE A 55 11.22 7.08 2.70
N ARG A 56 10.00 6.98 3.20
CA ARG A 56 9.51 5.80 3.90
C ARG A 56 9.18 4.67 2.92
N ARG A 57 9.56 3.44 3.28
CA ARG A 57 9.52 2.27 2.41
C ARG A 57 8.28 1.43 2.67
N VAL A 58 7.50 1.16 1.61
CA VAL A 58 6.26 0.38 1.67
C VAL A 58 6.39 -0.85 0.77
N GLY A 59 6.18 -2.04 1.30
CA GLY A 59 6.04 -3.25 0.51
C GLY A 59 4.59 -3.50 0.11
N VAL A 60 4.34 -3.89 -1.13
CA VAL A 60 3.01 -4.28 -1.62
C VAL A 60 2.94 -5.80 -1.72
N PHE A 61 1.98 -6.40 -1.01
CA PHE A 61 1.80 -7.84 -0.87
C PHE A 61 0.41 -8.25 -1.34
N VAL A 62 0.31 -9.39 -2.04
CA VAL A 62 -0.95 -9.88 -2.62
C VAL A 62 -1.33 -11.25 -2.05
N ASN A 63 -0.42 -12.23 -2.07
CA ASN A 63 -0.70 -13.62 -1.72
C ASN A 63 0.17 -14.16 -0.57
N GLN A 64 1.16 -13.39 -0.11
CA GLN A 64 2.08 -13.80 0.94
C GLN A 64 1.39 -13.92 2.30
N ASN A 65 1.75 -14.92 3.08
CA ASN A 65 1.32 -15.02 4.47
C ASN A 65 2.10 -14.07 5.40
N ALA A 66 1.72 -13.98 6.67
CA ALA A 66 2.32 -13.05 7.62
C ALA A 66 3.83 -13.26 7.82
N GLU A 67 4.29 -14.51 7.84
CA GLU A 67 5.72 -14.85 8.03
C GLU A 67 6.54 -14.40 6.82
N GLU A 68 6.07 -14.74 5.61
CA GLU A 68 6.70 -14.30 4.36
C GLU A 68 6.77 -12.77 4.27
N ILE A 69 5.69 -12.06 4.66
CA ILE A 69 5.65 -10.60 4.68
C ILE A 69 6.70 -10.05 5.64
N MET A 70 6.76 -10.55 6.87
CA MET A 70 7.71 -10.10 7.88
C MET A 70 9.16 -10.34 7.45
N ASP A 71 9.47 -11.48 6.84
CA ASP A 71 10.79 -11.79 6.30
C ASP A 71 11.20 -10.85 5.16
N ILE A 72 10.26 -10.57 4.26
CA ILE A 72 10.48 -9.60 3.18
C ILE A 72 10.65 -8.19 3.75
N MET A 73 9.83 -7.79 4.73
CA MET A 73 9.94 -6.49 5.38
C MET A 73 11.33 -6.29 6.00
N LYS A 74 11.83 -7.30 6.70
CA LYS A 74 13.17 -7.30 7.29
C LYS A 74 14.25 -7.21 6.22
N THR A 75 14.18 -8.07 5.19
CA THR A 75 15.19 -8.14 4.12
C THR A 75 15.22 -6.85 3.30
N ALA A 76 14.06 -6.34 2.90
CA ALA A 76 13.94 -5.14 2.07
C ALA A 76 13.92 -3.83 2.88
N ARG A 77 14.07 -3.90 4.21
CA ARG A 77 14.08 -2.74 5.12
C ARG A 77 12.82 -1.88 4.98
N LEU A 78 11.64 -2.53 5.01
CA LEU A 78 10.36 -1.84 4.86
C LEU A 78 9.83 -1.36 6.21
N GLU A 79 9.19 -0.20 6.19
CA GLU A 79 8.49 0.35 7.35
C GLU A 79 7.01 -0.07 7.37
N PHE A 80 6.41 -0.25 6.19
CA PHE A 80 5.01 -0.61 6.04
C PHE A 80 4.80 -1.78 5.10
N ALA A 81 3.74 -2.55 5.42
CA ALA A 81 3.18 -3.59 4.56
C ALA A 81 1.82 -3.13 4.03
N GLN A 82 1.72 -2.90 2.73
CA GLN A 82 0.46 -2.65 2.04
C GLN A 82 -0.16 -3.99 1.66
N LEU A 83 -1.25 -4.35 2.30
CA LEU A 83 -2.01 -5.56 2.05
C LEU A 83 -2.99 -5.34 0.90
N HIS A 84 -2.58 -5.75 -0.31
CA HIS A 84 -3.29 -5.53 -1.57
C HIS A 84 -4.07 -6.78 -2.04
N GLY A 85 -4.21 -7.79 -1.18
CA GLY A 85 -4.89 -9.04 -1.48
C GLY A 85 -5.90 -9.43 -0.41
N ALA A 86 -6.31 -10.69 -0.44
CA ALA A 86 -7.29 -11.27 0.50
C ALA A 86 -6.63 -11.68 1.84
N HIS A 87 -5.89 -10.77 2.46
CA HIS A 87 -5.28 -11.03 3.75
C HIS A 87 -6.31 -10.96 4.89
N SER A 88 -6.11 -11.81 5.91
CA SER A 88 -6.95 -11.84 7.10
C SER A 88 -6.56 -10.79 8.14
N LEU A 89 -7.45 -10.52 9.08
CA LEU A 89 -7.17 -9.69 10.25
C LEU A 89 -6.04 -10.29 11.11
N ASP A 90 -5.97 -11.63 11.21
CA ASP A 90 -4.90 -12.31 11.92
C ASP A 90 -3.53 -12.04 11.28
N CYS A 91 -3.46 -12.09 9.94
CA CYS A 91 -2.25 -11.73 9.21
C CYS A 91 -1.79 -10.30 9.56
N ALA A 92 -2.68 -9.34 9.54
CA ALA A 92 -2.39 -7.95 9.86
C ALA A 92 -1.90 -7.77 11.32
N ARG A 93 -2.56 -8.44 12.26
CA ARG A 93 -2.17 -8.40 13.69
C ARG A 93 -0.80 -9.01 13.94
N ARG A 94 -0.44 -10.07 13.22
CA ARG A 94 0.89 -10.72 13.32
C ARG A 94 2.00 -9.86 12.74
N ILE A 95 1.74 -9.08 11.69
CA ILE A 95 2.68 -8.10 11.11
C ILE A 95 2.90 -6.93 12.08
N GLY A 96 1.87 -6.52 12.79
CA GLY A 96 1.78 -5.34 13.64
C GLY A 96 0.88 -4.28 13.00
N PRO A 97 -0.28 -3.98 13.61
CA PRO A 97 -1.27 -3.05 13.06
C PRO A 97 -0.69 -1.70 12.65
N GLU A 98 0.26 -1.19 13.42
CA GLU A 98 0.93 0.09 13.19
C GLU A 98 1.77 0.15 11.90
N LYS A 99 2.07 -1.01 11.30
CA LYS A 99 2.84 -1.15 10.05
C LYS A 99 1.96 -1.49 8.85
N VAL A 100 0.68 -1.74 9.06
CA VAL A 100 -0.22 -2.23 8.01
C VAL A 100 -0.95 -1.09 7.34
N ILE A 101 -0.95 -1.11 6.00
CA ILE A 101 -1.81 -0.31 5.13
C ILE A 101 -2.80 -1.28 4.46
N ARG A 102 -4.08 -1.18 4.81
CA ARG A 102 -5.14 -2.00 4.20
C ARG A 102 -5.65 -1.35 2.92
N VAL A 103 -5.63 -2.08 1.81
CA VAL A 103 -6.24 -1.61 0.55
C VAL A 103 -7.70 -2.04 0.51
N LEU A 104 -8.56 -1.09 0.16
CA LEU A 104 -9.97 -1.30 -0.08
C LEU A 104 -10.31 -0.80 -1.49
N TRP A 105 -11.24 -1.50 -2.14
CA TRP A 105 -11.74 -1.13 -3.47
C TRP A 105 -13.21 -0.73 -3.33
N PRO A 106 -13.55 0.56 -3.33
CA PRO A 106 -14.92 1.03 -3.13
C PRO A 106 -15.93 0.37 -4.05
N ASP A 107 -15.56 0.12 -5.31
CA ASP A 107 -16.43 -0.51 -6.32
C ASP A 107 -16.83 -1.98 -6.02
N ARG A 108 -16.22 -2.59 -5.00
CA ARG A 108 -16.58 -3.95 -4.56
C ARG A 108 -17.67 -3.98 -3.50
N TYR A 109 -18.08 -2.83 -2.99
CA TYR A 109 -19.07 -2.72 -1.93
C TYR A 109 -20.38 -2.24 -2.49
N GLU A 110 -21.48 -2.84 -2.01
CA GLU A 110 -22.85 -2.52 -2.44
C GLU A 110 -23.31 -1.11 -2.01
N SER A 111 -22.68 -0.56 -0.99
CA SER A 111 -23.01 0.74 -0.41
C SER A 111 -21.84 1.32 0.39
N VAL A 112 -21.90 2.63 0.66
CA VAL A 112 -20.99 3.33 1.58
C VAL A 112 -20.98 2.69 2.96
N ASP A 113 -22.16 2.32 3.47
CA ASP A 113 -22.29 1.67 4.78
C ASP A 113 -21.58 0.31 4.81
N ALA A 114 -21.57 -0.44 3.70
CA ALA A 114 -20.84 -1.69 3.61
C ALA A 114 -19.33 -1.47 3.64
N LEU A 115 -18.83 -0.46 2.93
CA LEU A 115 -17.42 -0.05 2.98
C LEU A 115 -17.04 0.43 4.39
N GLN A 116 -17.89 1.22 5.01
CA GLN A 116 -17.65 1.73 6.38
C GLN A 116 -17.57 0.59 7.40
N ARG A 117 -18.46 -0.39 7.33
CA ARG A 117 -18.39 -1.59 8.20
C ARG A 117 -17.08 -2.36 8.02
N GLU A 118 -16.58 -2.49 6.79
CA GLU A 118 -15.28 -3.12 6.54
C GLU A 118 -14.14 -2.29 7.16
N MET A 119 -14.18 -0.97 7.03
CA MET A 119 -13.19 -0.09 7.67
C MET A 119 -13.24 -0.20 9.19
N GLU A 120 -14.43 -0.25 9.79
CA GLU A 120 -14.61 -0.43 11.24
C GLU A 120 -14.04 -1.79 11.71
N LEU A 121 -14.28 -2.86 10.93
CA LEU A 121 -13.74 -4.18 11.22
C LEU A 121 -12.20 -4.20 11.24
N TRP A 122 -11.57 -3.41 10.38
CA TRP A 122 -10.11 -3.33 10.25
C TRP A 122 -9.45 -2.24 11.10
N ALA A 123 -10.21 -1.38 11.76
CA ALA A 123 -9.71 -0.17 12.43
C ALA A 123 -8.57 -0.46 13.44
N ASP A 124 -8.68 -1.56 14.21
CA ASP A 124 -7.67 -1.98 15.19
C ASP A 124 -6.57 -2.88 14.60
N SER A 125 -6.62 -3.14 13.30
CA SER A 125 -5.70 -4.08 12.62
C SER A 125 -4.87 -3.45 11.52
N CYS A 126 -5.03 -2.16 11.26
CA CYS A 126 -4.19 -1.40 10.33
C CYS A 126 -4.03 0.05 10.78
N ALA A 127 -2.90 0.66 10.40
CA ALA A 127 -2.64 2.07 10.67
C ALA A 127 -3.33 2.99 9.66
N TRP A 128 -3.52 2.50 8.43
CA TRP A 128 -3.98 3.32 7.31
C TRP A 128 -4.85 2.50 6.36
N PHE A 129 -5.83 3.17 5.78
CA PHE A 129 -6.57 2.67 4.63
C PHE A 129 -6.08 3.34 3.35
N LEU A 130 -5.99 2.56 2.28
CA LEU A 130 -5.75 3.05 0.94
C LEU A 130 -6.96 2.66 0.09
N LEU A 131 -7.66 3.66 -0.45
CA LEU A 131 -8.74 3.42 -1.41
C LEU A 131 -8.15 3.35 -2.82
N ASP A 132 -8.32 2.22 -3.49
CA ASP A 132 -7.86 1.99 -4.86
C ASP A 132 -9.04 2.02 -5.83
N ALA A 133 -8.84 2.65 -6.99
CA ALA A 133 -9.87 2.77 -8.00
C ALA A 133 -10.02 1.46 -8.78
N GLY A 134 -11.27 1.13 -9.14
CA GLY A 134 -11.61 -0.05 -9.91
C GLY A 134 -11.75 -1.33 -9.08
N SER A 135 -12.20 -2.39 -9.74
CA SER A 135 -12.54 -3.67 -9.10
C SER A 135 -11.40 -4.69 -9.06
N GLN A 136 -10.32 -4.48 -9.79
CA GLN A 136 -9.25 -5.47 -9.96
C GLN A 136 -7.85 -5.04 -9.50
N GLY A 137 -7.69 -3.76 -9.10
CA GLY A 137 -6.36 -3.20 -8.82
C GLY A 137 -5.52 -3.04 -10.09
N GLY A 138 -4.31 -2.47 -9.97
CA GLY A 138 -3.34 -2.47 -11.08
C GLY A 138 -3.10 -1.13 -11.77
N GLY A 139 -3.65 -0.04 -11.28
CA GLY A 139 -3.30 1.31 -11.75
C GLY A 139 -3.66 1.58 -13.20
N HIS A 140 -4.83 1.15 -13.65
CA HIS A 140 -5.30 1.29 -15.03
C HIS A 140 -5.78 2.70 -15.40
N GLY A 141 -5.57 3.69 -14.54
CA GLY A 141 -5.93 5.09 -14.82
C GLY A 141 -7.44 5.34 -14.90
N VAL A 142 -8.27 4.44 -14.38
CA VAL A 142 -9.70 4.65 -14.28
C VAL A 142 -9.96 5.60 -13.12
N LEU A 143 -10.45 6.80 -13.44
CA LEU A 143 -11.01 7.69 -12.43
C LEU A 143 -12.18 6.98 -11.76
N GLY A 144 -12.07 6.75 -10.44
CA GLY A 144 -13.19 6.24 -9.64
C GLY A 144 -14.34 7.25 -9.67
N GLN A 145 -15.26 7.09 -10.59
CA GLN A 145 -16.45 7.97 -10.69
C GLN A 145 -17.30 7.90 -9.41
N HIS A 146 -17.22 6.81 -8.66
CA HIS A 146 -17.96 6.62 -7.42
C HIS A 146 -17.41 7.36 -6.19
N LEU A 147 -16.13 7.75 -6.15
CA LEU A 147 -15.60 8.49 -4.99
C LEU A 147 -16.23 9.89 -4.85
N ALA A 148 -16.60 10.52 -5.96
CA ALA A 148 -17.32 11.81 -5.95
C ALA A 148 -18.75 11.66 -5.40
N ASP A 149 -19.39 10.51 -5.60
CA ASP A 149 -20.73 10.21 -5.11
C ASP A 149 -20.75 9.84 -3.62
N LEU A 150 -19.59 9.49 -3.05
CA LEU A 150 -19.42 9.15 -1.64
C LEU A 150 -19.26 10.38 -0.71
N GLY A 151 -19.13 11.57 -1.27
CA GLY A 151 -18.93 12.81 -0.49
C GLY A 151 -17.59 12.87 0.24
N LEU A 152 -16.56 12.13 -0.25
CA LEU A 152 -15.19 12.08 0.28
C LEU A 152 -14.25 13.01 -0.48
#